data_8413481fecf8b00c85d0d44b4348eb06
#
_entry.id   8413481fecf8b00c85d0d44b4348eb06
#
_cell.length_a   1.000
_cell.length_b   1.000
_cell.length_c   1.000
_cell.angle_alpha   90.00
_cell.angle_beta   90.00
_cell.angle_gamma   90.00
#
_symmetry.space_group_name_H-M   'P 1'
#
loop_
_entity.id
_entity.type
_entity.pdbx_description
1 polymer ?
#
loop_
_entity_poly.entity_id
_entity_poly.type
_entity_poly.pdbx_seq_one_letter_code
_entity_poly.pdbx_strand_id
1 'polypeptide(L)' 'MATEYVLDADKIAHWRIDNHVPLKQLARAAGVNLSSLSHAISQGRNVKMNMLLNLAAAMGEDPRDIVKPRAHTSLETK' A
#
# COMPACT_ATOMS: atom_id res chain seq x y z
N MET A 1 -10.50 -15.77 12.14
CA MET A 1 -9.50 -15.83 11.08
C MET A 1 -9.08 -14.43 10.67
N ALA A 2 -7.79 -14.19 10.58
CA ALA A 2 -7.31 -12.84 10.27
C ALA A 2 -7.53 -12.51 8.80
N THR A 3 -8.01 -11.29 8.56
CA THR A 3 -8.13 -10.78 7.20
C THR A 3 -6.77 -10.25 6.76
N GLU A 4 -6.33 -10.68 5.60
CA GLU A 4 -5.09 -10.17 5.04
C GLU A 4 -5.37 -8.91 4.25
N TYR A 5 -4.46 -7.96 4.35
CA TYR A 5 -4.59 -6.67 3.69
C TYR A 5 -3.43 -6.44 2.74
N VAL A 6 -3.73 -5.81 1.62
CA VAL A 6 -2.72 -5.40 0.65
C VAL A 6 -2.86 -3.91 0.41
N LEU A 7 -1.82 -3.29 -0.11
CA LEU A 7 -1.88 -1.87 -0.44
C LEU A 7 -2.87 -1.64 -1.58
N ASP A 8 -3.65 -0.57 -1.44
CA ASP A 8 -4.58 -0.16 -2.49
C ASP A 8 -3.80 0.65 -3.51
N ALA A 9 -3.39 -0.01 -4.59
CA ALA A 9 -2.54 0.62 -5.60
C ALA A 9 -3.21 1.85 -6.22
N ASP A 10 -4.52 1.79 -6.44
CA ASP A 10 -5.22 2.91 -7.05
C ASP A 10 -5.21 4.14 -6.15
N LYS A 11 -5.48 3.96 -4.87
CA LYS A 11 -5.47 5.07 -3.94
C LYS A 11 -4.09 5.67 -3.79
N ILE A 12 -3.08 4.81 -3.72
CA ILE A 12 -1.70 5.29 -3.62
C ILE A 12 -1.30 6.04 -4.88
N ALA A 13 -1.69 5.53 -6.05
CA ALA A 13 -1.39 6.19 -7.31
C ALA A 13 -2.08 7.55 -7.40
N HIS A 14 -3.33 7.63 -7.01
CA HIS A 14 -4.06 8.89 -7.02
C HIS A 14 -3.42 9.91 -6.08
N TRP A 15 -3.04 9.46 -4.88
CA TRP A 15 -2.39 10.35 -3.94
C TRP A 15 -1.07 10.90 -4.50
N ARG A 16 -0.29 10.02 -5.14
CA ARG A 16 0.98 10.44 -5.72
C ARG A 16 0.78 11.46 -6.83
N ILE A 17 -0.22 11.24 -7.68
CA ILE A 17 -0.53 12.17 -8.76
C ILE A 17 -0.98 13.51 -8.20
N ASP A 18 -1.88 13.48 -7.23
CA ASP A 18 -2.40 14.71 -6.61
C ASP A 18 -1.32 15.54 -5.94
N ASN A 19 -0.32 14.87 -5.37
CA ASN A 19 0.73 15.54 -4.62
C ASN A 19 2.06 15.64 -5.38
N HIS A 20 2.08 15.15 -6.62
CA HIS A 20 3.28 15.19 -7.47
C HIS A 20 4.46 14.47 -6.80
N VAL A 21 4.21 13.30 -6.22
CA VAL A 21 5.22 12.52 -5.50
C VAL A 21 5.53 11.23 -6.24
N PRO A 22 6.75 11.08 -6.79
CA PRO A 22 7.12 9.82 -7.41
C PRO A 22 7.27 8.72 -6.36
N LEU A 23 7.14 7.48 -6.82
CA LEU A 23 7.21 6.34 -5.91
C LEU A 23 8.52 6.30 -5.13
N LYS A 24 9.61 6.64 -5.79
CA LYS A 24 10.93 6.68 -5.16
C LYS A 24 10.94 7.64 -3.97
N GLN A 25 10.35 8.81 -4.16
CA GLN A 25 10.30 9.81 -3.10
C GLN A 25 9.40 9.34 -1.95
N LEU A 26 8.28 8.70 -2.28
CA LEU A 26 7.38 8.17 -1.26
C LEU A 26 8.09 7.08 -0.44
N ALA A 27 8.81 6.19 -1.10
CA ALA A 27 9.54 5.14 -0.41
C ALA A 27 10.58 5.75 0.54
N ARG A 28 11.27 6.78 0.09
CA ARG A 28 12.27 7.46 0.92
C ARG A 28 11.60 8.12 2.13
N ALA A 29 10.50 8.80 1.91
CA ALA A 29 9.81 9.48 3.00
C ALA A 29 9.27 8.49 4.03
N ALA A 30 8.85 7.32 3.59
CA ALA A 30 8.36 6.28 4.48
C ALA A 30 9.48 5.46 5.10
N GLY A 31 10.71 5.65 4.63
CA GLY A 31 11.85 4.88 5.15
C GLY A 31 11.81 3.42 4.72
N VAL A 32 11.21 3.12 3.57
CA VAL A 32 11.12 1.74 3.08
C VAL A 32 11.90 1.61 1.79
N ASN A 33 12.26 0.37 1.48
CA ASN A 33 12.98 0.07 0.25
C ASN A 33 12.06 0.23 -0.95
N LEU A 34 12.55 0.90 -1.99
CA LEU A 34 11.74 1.13 -3.20
C LEU A 34 11.28 -0.18 -3.83
N SER A 35 12.18 -1.15 -3.93
CA SER A 35 11.83 -2.44 -4.51
C SER A 35 10.73 -3.14 -3.72
N SER A 36 10.84 -3.11 -2.39
CA SER A 36 9.83 -3.72 -1.53
C SER A 36 8.48 -3.04 -1.69
N LEU A 37 8.48 -1.71 -1.73
CA LEU A 37 7.24 -0.95 -1.91
C LEU A 37 6.63 -1.23 -3.28
N SER A 38 7.45 -1.21 -4.31
CA SER A 38 6.99 -1.47 -5.68
C SER A 38 6.38 -2.87 -5.79
N HIS A 39 7.04 -3.88 -5.22
CA HIS A 39 6.51 -5.24 -5.26
C HIS A 39 5.22 -5.37 -4.47
N ALA A 40 5.14 -4.72 -3.31
CA ALA A 40 3.93 -4.77 -2.51
C ALA A 40 2.73 -4.19 -3.27
N ILE A 41 2.97 -3.13 -4.03
CA ILE A 41 1.91 -2.49 -4.80
C ILE A 41 1.55 -3.32 -6.03
N SER A 42 2.55 -3.72 -6.82
CA SER A 42 2.30 -4.34 -8.12
C SER A 42 1.89 -5.80 -8.01
N GLN A 43 2.36 -6.50 -6.98
CA GLN A 43 2.08 -7.92 -6.82
C GLN A 43 0.99 -8.21 -5.79
N GLY A 44 0.45 -7.19 -5.17
CA GLY A 44 -0.61 -7.37 -4.18
C GLY A 44 -0.18 -8.21 -3.00
N ARG A 45 1.05 -8.06 -2.56
CA ARG A 45 1.56 -8.80 -1.41
C ARG A 45 1.05 -8.23 -0.10
N ASN A 46 0.92 -9.09 0.89
CA ASN A 46 0.57 -8.65 2.23
C ASN A 46 1.63 -7.70 2.74
N VAL A 47 1.18 -6.62 3.38
CA VAL A 47 2.12 -5.63 3.93
C VAL A 47 2.29 -5.85 5.41
N LYS A 48 3.50 -5.59 5.89
CA LYS A 48 3.77 -5.61 7.31
C LYS A 48 3.23 -4.33 7.94
N MET A 49 2.80 -4.45 9.19
CA MET A 49 2.23 -3.31 9.90
C MET A 49 3.19 -2.12 9.92
N ASN A 50 4.47 -2.37 10.14
CA ASN A 50 5.44 -1.28 10.20
C ASN A 50 5.52 -0.51 8.88
N MET A 51 5.54 -1.24 7.74
CA MET A 51 5.56 -0.58 6.44
C MET A 51 4.29 0.22 6.23
N LEU A 52 3.14 -0.37 6.58
CA LEU A 52 1.86 0.30 6.40
C LEU A 52 1.79 1.59 7.20
N LEU A 53 2.18 1.55 8.47
CA LEU A 53 2.14 2.73 9.31
C LEU A 53 3.10 3.81 8.84
N ASN A 54 4.31 3.41 8.43
CA ASN A 54 5.28 4.36 7.92
C ASN A 54 4.82 5.00 6.61
N LEU A 55 4.21 4.20 5.75
CA LEU A 55 3.71 4.70 4.47
C LEU A 55 2.55 5.67 4.68
N ALA A 56 1.62 5.31 5.55
CA ALA A 56 0.49 6.18 5.85
C ALA A 56 0.94 7.50 6.45
N ALA A 57 1.92 7.45 7.35
CA ALA A 57 2.46 8.67 7.94
C ALA A 57 3.11 9.55 6.88
N ALA A 58 3.85 8.95 5.96
CA ALA A 58 4.50 9.71 4.88
C ALA A 58 3.47 10.37 3.97
N MET A 59 2.33 9.72 3.78
CA MET A 59 1.26 10.25 2.93
C MET A 59 0.32 11.19 3.67
N GLY A 60 0.38 11.22 4.99
CA GLY A 60 -0.57 11.99 5.77
C GLY A 60 -1.97 11.42 5.72
N GLU A 61 -2.09 10.12 5.50
CA GLU A 61 -3.36 9.43 5.38
C GLU A 61 -3.56 8.43 6.50
N ASP A 62 -4.82 8.05 6.72
CA ASP A 62 -5.12 7.00 7.67
C ASP A 62 -4.67 5.66 7.05
N PRO A 63 -4.00 4.79 7.82
CA PRO A 63 -3.59 3.50 7.26
C PRO A 63 -4.73 2.71 6.64
N ARG A 64 -5.94 2.84 7.18
CA ARG A 64 -7.09 2.13 6.63
C ARG A 64 -7.51 2.62 5.25
N ASP A 65 -7.11 3.85 4.90
CA ASP A 65 -7.50 4.43 3.62
C ASP A 65 -6.61 3.98 2.47
N ILE A 66 -5.46 3.38 2.78
CA ILE A 66 -4.51 2.99 1.75
C ILE A 66 -4.35 1.47 1.62
N VAL A 67 -5.20 0.72 2.31
CA VAL A 67 -5.20 -0.74 2.19
C VAL A 67 -6.58 -1.23 1.82
N LYS A 68 -6.62 -2.44 1.30
CA LYS A 68 -7.89 -3.11 1.01
C LYS A 68 -7.73 -4.58 1.38
N PRO A 69 -8.85 -5.27 1.66
CA PRO A 69 -8.77 -6.70 1.92
C PRO A 69 -8.23 -7.43 0.70
N ARG A 70 -7.40 -8.43 0.94
CA ARG A 70 -6.87 -9.24 -0.15
C ARG A 70 -8.00 -10.03 -0.80
N ALA A 71 -8.13 -9.94 -2.12
CA ALA A 71 -9.15 -10.67 -2.87
C ALA A 71 -8.75 -12.14 -2.91
N HIS A 72 -9.71 -12.98 -2.51
CA HIS A 72 -9.54 -14.41 -2.68
C HIS A 72 -10.33 -14.83 -3.86
N THR A 73 -10.45 -15.09 -4.25
CA THR A 73 -11.32 -15.26 -5.03
C THR A 73 -12.36 -15.94 -5.13
N SER A 74 -12.30 -15.36 -4.45
CA SER A 74 -13.14 -15.71 -4.49
C SER A 74 -13.82 -16.30 -4.78
N LEU A 75 -13.34 -16.26 -4.61
CA LEU A 75 -13.75 -16.84 -4.68
C LEU A 75 -14.37 -17.47 -4.73
N GLU A 76 -14.04 -17.42 -4.61
CA GLU A 76 -14.51 -17.97 -4.60
C GLU A 76 -15.46 -18.16 -4.58
N THR A 77 -15.56 -17.80 -4.58
CA THR A 77 -16.51 -17.92 -4.62
C THR A 77 -17.21 -18.14 -4.96
N LYS A 78 -17.14 -18.13 -5.08
CA LYS A 78 -17.89 -18.39 -5.35
C LYS A 78 -18.36 -18.80 -5.63
#